data_ec248c02372aa0fd0d31ec1f2ed1825b
#
_entry.id   ec248c02372aa0fd0d31ec1f2ed1825b
#
_cell.length_a   1.000
_cell.length_b   1.000
_cell.length_c   1.000
_cell.angle_alpha   90.00
_cell.angle_beta   90.00
_cell.angle_gamma   90.00
#
_symmetry.space_group_name_H-M   'P 1'
#
loop_
_entity.id
_entity.type
_entity.pdbx_description
1 polymer ?
#
loop_
_entity_poly.entity_id
_entity_poly.type
_entity_poly.pdbx_seq_one_letter_code
_entity_poly.pdbx_strand_id
1 'polypeptide(L)'
;MNIFEICLPRGNTKDRGNVKVFFVKVFILLMIFLGSLQAGKIIAKKFSNRVTELKEMKNALNMFLTKIKFTYESVPESFSEIGNNINGNTGKIFRTASELMKEKSAGEAWEETVDTIETSLTEEDKGIIKN
;
A
#
# COMPACT_ATOMS: atom_id res chain seq x y z
N MET A 1 -26.03 -37.72 -3.25
CA MET A 1 -24.70 -38.03 -3.78
C MET A 1 -23.69 -37.20 -3.05
N ASN A 2 -22.96 -37.78 -2.13
CA ASN A 2 -22.00 -37.02 -1.33
C ASN A 2 -20.71 -36.81 -2.12
N ILE A 3 -20.23 -35.58 -2.13
CA ILE A 3 -18.94 -35.16 -2.73
C ILE A 3 -17.79 -36.04 -2.24
N PHE A 4 -17.90 -36.64 -1.05
CA PHE A 4 -16.96 -37.60 -0.47
C PHE A 4 -16.83 -38.93 -1.25
N GLU A 5 -17.88 -39.38 -1.92
CA GLU A 5 -17.80 -40.61 -2.73
C GLU A 5 -17.06 -40.45 -4.05
N ILE A 6 -16.96 -39.20 -4.56
CA ILE A 6 -16.23 -38.89 -5.78
C ILE A 6 -14.71 -38.82 -5.51
N CYS A 7 -14.30 -38.56 -4.28
CA CYS A 7 -12.89 -38.40 -3.88
C CYS A 7 -12.22 -39.67 -3.36
N LEU A 8 -12.96 -40.79 -3.13
CA LEU A 8 -12.39 -42.05 -2.71
C LEU A 8 -11.91 -42.85 -3.92
N PRO A 9 -10.61 -43.15 -4.02
CA PRO A 9 -10.14 -44.06 -5.05
C PRO A 9 -10.65 -45.47 -4.73
N ARG A 10 -11.61 -45.95 -5.50
CA ARG A 10 -11.94 -47.36 -5.52
C ARG A 10 -10.71 -48.09 -6.00
N GLY A 11 -10.08 -48.82 -5.08
CA GLY A 11 -8.94 -49.66 -5.38
C GLY A 11 -9.31 -50.68 -6.45
N ASN A 12 -8.73 -50.51 -7.62
CA ASN A 12 -8.66 -51.57 -8.60
C ASN A 12 -7.24 -51.57 -9.20
N THR A 13 -6.59 -52.67 -8.98
CA THR A 13 -5.20 -53.01 -9.27
C THR A 13 -4.90 -53.13 -10.76
N LYS A 14 -5.05 -52.00 -11.50
CA LYS A 14 -4.64 -51.97 -12.92
C LYS A 14 -4.16 -50.58 -13.36
N ASP A 15 -3.27 -49.94 -12.56
CA ASP A 15 -3.04 -48.53 -12.79
C ASP A 15 -1.61 -48.04 -12.57
N ARG A 16 -0.73 -48.44 -13.46
CA ARG A 16 0.49 -47.66 -13.70
C ARG A 16 0.16 -46.30 -14.43
N GLY A 17 -1.01 -46.20 -15.04
CA GLY A 17 -1.51 -44.97 -15.68
C GLY A 17 -2.13 -43.95 -14.71
N ASN A 18 -2.89 -44.45 -13.72
CA ASN A 18 -3.60 -43.60 -12.77
C ASN A 18 -2.69 -42.89 -11.75
N VAL A 19 -1.56 -43.47 -11.42
CA VAL A 19 -0.56 -42.83 -10.55
C VAL A 19 0.00 -41.56 -11.19
N LYS A 20 0.28 -41.56 -12.49
CA LYS A 20 0.75 -40.38 -13.23
C LYS A 20 -0.33 -39.29 -13.27
N VAL A 21 -1.56 -39.68 -13.54
CA VAL A 21 -2.69 -38.77 -13.56
C VAL A 21 -2.95 -38.17 -12.16
N PHE A 22 -2.81 -38.97 -11.12
CA PHE A 22 -2.90 -38.50 -9.74
C PHE A 22 -1.81 -37.46 -9.41
N PHE A 23 -0.55 -37.75 -9.74
CA PHE A 23 0.54 -36.78 -9.53
C PHE A 23 0.33 -35.47 -10.33
N VAL A 24 -0.14 -35.55 -11.56
CA VAL A 24 -0.46 -34.36 -12.36
C VAL A 24 -1.58 -33.53 -11.71
N LYS A 25 -2.64 -34.15 -11.21
CA LYS A 25 -3.71 -33.46 -10.51
C LYS A 25 -3.22 -32.77 -9.24
N VAL A 26 -2.44 -33.48 -8.42
CA VAL A 26 -1.85 -32.92 -7.20
C VAL A 26 -0.91 -31.76 -7.53
N PHE A 27 -0.11 -31.86 -8.57
CA PHE A 27 0.79 -30.80 -9.02
C PHE A 27 0.05 -29.55 -9.45
N ILE A 28 -1.03 -29.71 -10.24
CA ILE A 28 -1.88 -28.58 -10.67
C ILE A 28 -2.54 -27.90 -9.46
N LEU A 29 -3.08 -28.66 -8.50
CA LEU A 29 -3.67 -28.13 -7.28
C LEU A 29 -2.64 -27.36 -6.45
N LEU A 30 -1.43 -27.88 -6.34
CA LEU A 30 -0.33 -27.23 -5.63
C LEU A 30 0.06 -25.91 -6.30
N MET A 31 0.14 -25.87 -7.63
CA MET A 31 0.42 -24.64 -8.38
C MET A 31 -0.65 -23.56 -8.20
N ILE A 32 -1.92 -23.96 -8.22
CA ILE A 32 -3.04 -23.03 -7.97
C ILE A 32 -2.98 -22.51 -6.53
N PHE A 33 -2.72 -23.36 -5.57
CA PHE A 33 -2.60 -23.01 -4.16
C PHE A 33 -1.47 -22.00 -3.91
N LEU A 34 -0.27 -22.27 -4.45
CA LEU A 34 0.86 -21.34 -4.35
C LEU A 34 0.60 -20.01 -5.05
N GLY A 35 -0.04 -20.03 -6.21
CA GLY A 35 -0.46 -18.83 -6.93
C GLY A 35 -1.44 -17.97 -6.12
N SER A 36 -2.42 -18.59 -5.49
CA SER A 36 -3.38 -17.93 -4.58
C SER A 36 -2.70 -17.23 -3.39
N LEU A 37 -1.72 -17.89 -2.78
CA LEU A 37 -0.96 -17.31 -1.66
C LEU A 37 -0.16 -16.08 -2.08
N GLN A 38 0.42 -16.08 -3.26
CA GLN A 38 1.17 -14.92 -3.78
C GLN A 38 0.23 -13.74 -4.08
N ALA A 39 -0.90 -13.99 -4.71
CA ALA A 39 -1.92 -12.97 -4.96
C ALA A 39 -2.41 -12.33 -3.65
N GLY A 40 -2.67 -13.13 -2.63
CA GLY A 40 -3.07 -12.65 -1.30
C GLY A 40 -2.05 -11.70 -0.66
N LYS A 41 -0.76 -12.02 -0.77
CA LYS A 41 0.33 -11.17 -0.23
C LYS A 41 0.39 -9.81 -0.92
N ILE A 42 0.20 -9.74 -2.24
CA ILE A 42 0.24 -8.49 -3.00
C ILE A 42 -0.89 -7.57 -2.57
N ILE A 43 -2.10 -8.10 -2.42
CA ILE A 43 -3.27 -7.34 -1.99
C ILE A 43 -3.10 -6.86 -0.54
N ALA A 44 -2.68 -7.73 0.36
CA ALA A 44 -2.44 -7.39 1.77
C ALA A 44 -1.38 -6.29 1.93
N LYS A 45 -0.31 -6.33 1.14
CA LYS A 45 0.75 -5.30 1.15
C LYS A 45 0.22 -3.92 0.74
N LYS A 46 -0.66 -3.86 -0.26
CA LYS A 46 -1.27 -2.59 -0.70
C LYS A 46 -2.10 -1.94 0.42
N PHE A 47 -2.90 -2.72 1.14
CA PHE A 47 -3.67 -2.22 2.27
C PHE A 47 -2.79 -1.80 3.45
N SER A 48 -1.76 -2.57 3.75
CA SER A 48 -0.81 -2.24 4.83
C SER A 48 -0.07 -0.93 4.55
N ASN A 49 0.37 -0.72 3.32
CA ASN A 49 1.06 0.52 2.93
C ASN A 49 0.16 1.75 3.07
N ARG A 50 -1.11 1.65 2.65
CA ARG A 50 -2.09 2.73 2.82
C ARG A 50 -2.25 3.15 4.29
N VAL A 51 -2.42 2.18 5.18
CA VAL A 51 -2.55 2.46 6.62
C VAL A 51 -1.28 3.11 7.17
N THR A 52 -0.11 2.67 6.74
CA THR A 52 1.16 3.25 7.15
C THR A 52 1.30 4.69 6.67
N GLU A 53 1.03 4.97 5.40
CA GLU A 53 1.08 6.33 4.84
C GLU A 53 0.11 7.28 5.53
N LEU A 54 -1.11 6.83 5.86
CA LEU A 54 -2.07 7.65 6.61
C LEU A 54 -1.59 7.95 8.04
N LYS A 55 -0.95 7.00 8.71
CA LYS A 55 -0.36 7.22 10.03
C LYS A 55 0.81 8.19 9.98
N GLU A 56 1.67 8.06 8.98
CA GLU A 56 2.78 8.97 8.74
C GLU A 56 2.29 10.38 8.42
N MET A 57 1.26 10.50 7.59
CA MET A 57 0.62 11.78 7.27
C MET A 57 0.02 12.43 8.53
N LYS A 58 -0.70 11.67 9.35
CA LYS A 58 -1.23 12.16 10.64
C LYS A 58 -0.10 12.66 11.55
N ASN A 59 0.99 11.93 11.63
CA ASN A 59 2.14 12.30 12.43
C ASN A 59 2.80 13.58 11.90
N ALA A 60 2.99 13.68 10.58
CA ALA A 60 3.52 14.86 9.92
C ALA A 60 2.68 16.11 10.21
N LEU A 61 1.36 16.01 10.10
CA LEU A 61 0.44 17.11 10.38
C LEU A 61 0.47 17.55 11.86
N ASN A 62 0.61 16.59 12.77
CA ASN A 62 0.77 16.90 14.20
C ASN A 62 2.10 17.63 14.47
N MET A 63 3.19 17.21 13.82
CA MET A 63 4.48 17.91 13.90
C MET A 63 4.37 19.33 13.35
N PHE A 64 3.69 19.50 12.22
CA PHE A 64 3.46 20.79 11.60
C PHE A 64 2.66 21.72 12.53
N LEU A 65 1.56 21.27 13.10
CA LEU A 65 0.77 22.03 14.06
C LEU A 65 1.60 22.47 15.26
N THR A 66 2.43 21.56 15.77
CA THR A 66 3.31 21.87 16.92
C THR A 66 4.33 22.93 16.55
N LYS A 67 4.94 22.84 15.37
CA LYS A 67 5.93 23.81 14.91
C LYS A 67 5.32 25.21 14.74
N ILE A 68 4.20 25.31 14.04
CA ILE A 68 3.53 26.61 13.86
C ILE A 68 3.12 27.22 15.21
N LYS A 69 2.59 26.39 16.11
CA LYS A 69 2.02 26.88 17.36
C LYS A 69 3.07 27.31 18.38
N PHE A 70 4.23 26.66 18.39
CA PHE A 70 5.25 26.87 19.45
C PHE A 70 6.55 27.47 18.95
N THR A 71 6.90 27.28 17.68
CA THR A 71 8.21 27.71 17.15
C THR A 71 8.11 28.94 16.23
N TYR A 72 6.90 29.26 15.73
CA TYR A 72 6.66 30.36 14.79
C TYR A 72 7.52 30.31 13.53
N GLU A 73 7.90 29.08 13.11
CA GLU A 73 8.67 28.87 11.88
C GLU A 73 7.83 29.17 10.64
N SER A 74 8.49 29.52 9.56
CA SER A 74 7.84 29.69 8.26
C SER A 74 7.29 28.34 7.75
N VAL A 75 6.18 28.38 7.03
CA VAL A 75 5.54 27.18 6.48
C VAL A 75 6.49 26.35 5.61
N PRO A 76 7.26 26.94 4.66
CA PRO A 76 8.21 26.18 3.84
C PRO A 76 9.31 25.49 4.63
N GLU A 77 9.85 26.15 5.65
CA GLU A 77 10.90 25.57 6.52
C GLU A 77 10.36 24.40 7.32
N SER A 78 9.20 24.56 7.94
CA SER A 78 8.52 23.48 8.67
C SER A 78 8.24 22.26 7.79
N PHE A 79 7.80 22.49 6.54
CA PHE A 79 7.57 21.42 5.56
C PHE A 79 8.87 20.71 5.16
N SER A 80 9.94 21.45 4.94
CA SER A 80 11.26 20.90 4.62
C SER A 80 11.78 20.01 5.74
N GLU A 81 11.69 20.47 6.98
CA GLU A 81 12.16 19.71 8.13
C GLU A 81 11.33 18.45 8.37
N ILE A 82 10.01 18.53 8.29
CA ILE A 82 9.10 17.37 8.39
C ILE A 82 9.42 16.38 7.28
N GLY A 83 9.61 16.83 6.05
CA GLY A 83 9.95 15.98 4.92
C GLY A 83 11.29 15.27 5.07
N ASN A 84 12.25 15.86 5.79
CA ASN A 84 13.53 15.23 6.08
C ASN A 84 13.46 14.22 7.23
N ASN A 85 12.54 14.41 8.17
CA ASN A 85 12.35 13.54 9.31
C ASN A 85 11.47 12.32 9.03
N ILE A 86 10.64 12.38 7.98
CA ILE A 86 9.74 11.31 7.58
C ILE A 86 10.22 10.67 6.29
N ASN A 87 10.40 9.35 6.32
CA ASN A 87 10.78 8.57 5.13
C ASN A 87 9.55 8.23 4.27
N GLY A 88 9.80 7.73 3.07
CA GLY A 88 8.76 7.24 2.17
C GLY A 88 8.04 8.34 1.39
N ASN A 89 6.83 8.02 0.94
CA ASN A 89 6.04 8.92 0.09
C ASN A 89 5.55 10.16 0.83
N THR A 90 5.18 10.03 2.09
CA THR A 90 4.78 11.16 2.93
C THR A 90 5.90 12.20 3.06
N GLY A 91 7.13 11.77 3.33
CA GLY A 91 8.28 12.67 3.37
C GLY A 91 8.54 13.37 2.03
N LYS A 92 8.36 12.64 0.91
CA LYS A 92 8.47 13.25 -0.44
C LYS A 92 7.43 14.34 -0.67
N ILE A 93 6.18 14.12 -0.26
CA ILE A 93 5.11 15.13 -0.36
C ILE A 93 5.53 16.42 0.33
N PHE A 94 5.97 16.35 1.57
CA PHE A 94 6.37 17.54 2.33
C PHE A 94 7.59 18.25 1.74
N ARG A 95 8.60 17.51 1.27
CA ARG A 95 9.77 18.10 0.61
C ARG A 95 9.42 18.81 -0.69
N THR A 96 8.66 18.14 -1.56
CA THR A 96 8.24 18.71 -2.84
C THR A 96 7.34 19.92 -2.65
N ALA A 97 6.40 19.88 -1.70
CA ALA A 97 5.58 21.02 -1.37
C ALA A 97 6.41 22.21 -0.87
N SER A 98 7.41 21.96 -0.01
CA SER A 98 8.34 23.01 0.45
C SER A 98 9.09 23.70 -0.70
N GLU A 99 9.52 22.92 -1.69
CA GLU A 99 10.20 23.47 -2.87
C GLU A 99 9.26 24.30 -3.74
N LEU A 100 8.06 23.81 -4.00
CA LEU A 100 7.05 24.53 -4.78
C LEU A 100 6.56 25.81 -4.09
N MET A 101 6.58 25.86 -2.78
CA MET A 101 6.22 27.07 -2.01
C MET A 101 7.21 28.24 -2.21
N LYS A 102 8.37 28.00 -2.83
CA LYS A 102 9.29 29.07 -3.22
C LYS A 102 8.80 29.86 -4.44
N GLU A 103 7.97 29.26 -5.27
CA GLU A 103 7.46 29.82 -6.52
C GLU A 103 5.95 30.05 -6.54
N LYS A 104 5.21 29.32 -5.70
CA LYS A 104 3.75 29.30 -5.63
C LYS A 104 3.24 29.56 -4.23
N SER A 105 1.95 29.83 -4.10
CA SER A 105 1.31 29.91 -2.78
C SER A 105 1.33 28.55 -2.08
N ALA A 106 1.31 28.55 -0.74
CA ALA A 106 1.34 27.32 0.05
C ALA A 106 0.19 26.35 -0.30
N GLY A 107 -1.02 26.87 -0.54
CA GLY A 107 -2.18 26.06 -0.92
C GLY A 107 -2.01 25.40 -2.28
N GLU A 108 -1.60 26.15 -3.32
CA GLU A 108 -1.38 25.63 -4.67
C GLU A 108 -0.24 24.60 -4.69
N ALA A 109 0.87 24.88 -3.99
CA ALA A 109 1.99 23.95 -3.86
C ALA A 109 1.57 22.62 -3.20
N TRP A 110 0.73 22.72 -2.18
CA TRP A 110 0.22 21.53 -1.47
C TRP A 110 -0.70 20.69 -2.36
N GLU A 111 -1.69 21.28 -3.02
CA GLU A 111 -2.61 20.58 -3.90
C GLU A 111 -1.88 19.89 -5.05
N GLU A 112 -1.00 20.61 -5.74
CA GLU A 112 -0.21 20.07 -6.85
C GLU A 112 0.68 18.89 -6.40
N THR A 113 1.30 19.01 -5.24
CA THR A 113 2.15 17.95 -4.70
C THR A 113 1.36 16.69 -4.38
N VAL A 114 0.21 16.82 -3.72
CA VAL A 114 -0.65 15.67 -3.37
C VAL A 114 -1.18 14.95 -4.61
N ASP A 115 -1.45 15.70 -5.68
CA ASP A 115 -1.92 15.11 -6.94
C ASP A 115 -0.81 14.44 -7.76
N THR A 116 0.39 14.98 -7.72
CA THR A 116 1.51 14.54 -8.58
C THR A 116 2.23 13.32 -8.01
N ILE A 117 2.36 13.22 -6.68
CA ILE A 117 3.11 12.13 -6.06
C ILE A 117 2.28 10.84 -6.01
N GLU A 118 2.84 9.77 -6.57
CA GLU A 118 2.28 8.43 -6.45
C GLU A 118 2.30 7.94 -5.00
N THR A 119 1.13 7.72 -4.45
CA THR A 119 0.91 7.22 -3.09
C THR A 119 -0.03 6.04 -3.11
N SER A 120 -0.06 5.28 -2.02
CA SER A 120 -1.06 4.23 -1.81
C SER A 120 -2.43 4.78 -1.39
N LEU A 121 -2.55 6.10 -1.27
CA LEU A 121 -3.77 6.80 -0.89
C LEU A 121 -4.80 6.76 -2.03
N THR A 122 -6.08 6.67 -1.66
CA THR A 122 -7.18 6.77 -2.63
C THR A 122 -7.47 8.24 -2.97
N GLU A 123 -8.20 8.48 -4.05
CA GLU A 123 -8.62 9.83 -4.43
C GLU A 123 -9.50 10.49 -3.34
N GLU A 124 -10.25 9.68 -2.61
CA GLU A 124 -11.02 10.13 -1.44
C GLU A 124 -10.10 10.60 -0.31
N ASP A 125 -9.05 9.83 0.01
CA ASP A 125 -8.05 10.21 1.02
C ASP A 125 -7.33 11.50 0.64
N LYS A 126 -6.95 11.65 -0.63
CA LYS A 126 -6.33 12.87 -1.16
C LYS A 126 -7.27 14.09 -1.04
N GLY A 127 -8.54 13.90 -1.33
CA GLY A 127 -9.55 14.97 -1.17
C GLY A 127 -9.66 15.47 0.28
N ILE A 128 -9.55 14.59 1.26
CA ILE A 128 -9.56 14.96 2.69
C ILE A 128 -8.28 15.71 3.08
N ILE A 129 -7.13 15.31 2.54
CA ILE A 129 -5.83 15.91 2.88
C ILE A 129 -5.69 17.32 2.28
N LYS A 130 -6.34 17.59 1.13
CA LYS A 130 -6.31 18.90 0.47
C LYS A 130 -7.15 19.97 1.18
N ASN A 131 -8.23 19.58 1.85
CA ASN A 131 -9.13 20.48 2.57
C ASN A 131 -8.67 20.73 4.01
#